data_b51ba09f0f87cfb9f0ac667f1178513f
#
_entry.id   b51ba09f0f87cfb9f0ac667f1178513f
#
_cell.length_a   1.000
_cell.length_b   1.000
_cell.length_c   1.000
_cell.angle_alpha   90.00
_cell.angle_beta   90.00
_cell.angle_gamma   90.00
#
_symmetry.space_group_name_H-M   'P 1'
#
loop_
_entity.id
_entity.type
_entity.pdbx_description
1 polymer ?
#
loop_
_entity_poly.entity_id
_entity_poly.type
_entity_poly.pdbx_seq_one_letter_code
_entity_poly.pdbx_strand_id
1 'polypeptide(L)'
;MDIATTVQDATTSEAVGAIVTRPFFNSTNNRVSAVFGLAEDAIFAFAQSKTFSPTSYSEVGIGFNSITAMSGLHTGIHSGSTGMWGHADGRYATVALGFNFWQMMISTGATDVQIAGVWSTIDAASGMEFRGRM
;
A
#
# COMPACT_ATOMS: atom_id res chain seq x y z
N MET A 1 19.57 -8.06 12.83
CA MET A 1 18.33 -8.88 12.98
C MET A 1 17.48 -8.64 11.75
N ASP A 2 17.07 -9.69 11.05
CA ASP A 2 16.21 -9.53 9.89
C ASP A 2 14.75 -9.44 10.37
N ILE A 3 14.02 -8.44 9.89
CA ILE A 3 12.61 -8.27 10.19
C ILE A 3 11.83 -8.46 8.91
N ALA A 4 10.85 -9.35 8.98
CA ALA A 4 9.79 -9.45 8.00
C ALA A 4 8.45 -9.35 8.73
N THR A 5 7.60 -8.46 8.28
CA THR A 5 6.24 -8.33 8.81
C THR A 5 5.27 -8.08 7.68
N THR A 6 4.09 -8.63 7.80
CA THR A 6 2.99 -8.43 6.87
C THR A 6 1.82 -7.81 7.62
N VAL A 7 1.26 -6.78 7.08
CA VAL A 7 0.04 -6.14 7.60
C VAL A 7 -1.07 -6.23 6.57
N GLN A 8 -2.27 -6.45 7.06
CA GLN A 8 -3.46 -6.63 6.26
C GLN A 8 -4.66 -6.04 6.98
N ASP A 9 -5.49 -5.30 6.27
CA ASP A 9 -6.78 -4.85 6.77
C ASP A 9 -7.82 -5.96 6.58
N ALA A 10 -8.64 -6.19 7.59
CA ALA A 10 -9.74 -7.15 7.55
C ALA A 10 -10.96 -6.65 6.75
N THR A 11 -10.93 -5.41 6.28
CA THR A 11 -11.99 -4.85 5.45
C THR A 11 -12.12 -5.63 4.14
N THR A 12 -13.32 -6.10 3.83
CA THR A 12 -13.55 -6.94 2.65
C THR A 12 -13.55 -6.14 1.37
N SER A 13 -14.17 -4.96 1.36
CA SER A 13 -14.16 -4.05 0.21
C SER A 13 -14.57 -2.63 0.62
N GLU A 14 -14.15 -1.65 -0.17
CA GLU A 14 -14.57 -0.25 -0.02
C GLU A 14 -14.75 0.38 -1.40
N ALA A 15 -15.79 1.21 -1.55
CA ALA A 15 -15.94 2.08 -2.69
C ALA A 15 -15.22 3.41 -2.42
N VAL A 16 -14.30 3.80 -3.31
CA VAL A 16 -13.62 5.09 -3.22
C VAL A 16 -14.40 6.10 -4.06
N GLY A 17 -15.30 6.83 -3.41
CA GLY A 17 -16.20 7.79 -4.05
C GLY A 17 -15.57 9.15 -4.39
N ALA A 18 -14.25 9.24 -4.54
CA ALA A 18 -13.54 10.48 -4.79
C ALA A 18 -12.27 10.27 -5.60
N ILE A 19 -11.85 11.28 -6.35
CA ILE A 19 -10.51 11.36 -6.94
C ILE A 19 -9.56 11.80 -5.83
N VAL A 20 -8.75 10.87 -5.32
CA VAL A 20 -7.97 11.09 -4.10
C VAL A 20 -6.74 10.20 -4.03
N THR A 21 -5.69 10.70 -3.37
CA THR A 21 -4.59 9.90 -2.86
C THR A 21 -4.70 9.85 -1.35
N ARG A 22 -4.85 8.65 -0.78
CA ARG A 22 -5.09 8.46 0.65
C ARG A 22 -4.62 7.09 1.15
N PRO A 23 -4.59 6.86 2.47
CA PRO A 23 -4.38 5.52 3.03
C PRO A 23 -5.41 4.52 2.49
N PHE A 24 -4.94 3.31 2.21
CA PHE A 24 -5.78 2.20 1.79
C PHE A 24 -6.85 1.92 2.86
N PHE A 25 -8.12 1.78 2.46
CA PHE A 25 -9.29 1.71 3.35
C PHE A 25 -9.44 2.90 4.32
N ASN A 26 -8.84 4.03 4.02
CA ASN A 26 -8.79 5.19 4.92
C ASN A 26 -8.34 4.82 6.36
N SER A 27 -7.46 3.84 6.46
CA SER A 27 -7.11 3.13 7.69
C SER A 27 -5.59 3.11 7.90
N THR A 28 -5.18 3.08 9.16
CA THR A 28 -3.79 2.84 9.56
C THR A 28 -3.47 1.36 9.75
N ASN A 29 -4.41 0.45 9.55
CA ASN A 29 -4.18 -1.00 9.71
C ASN A 29 -3.19 -1.56 8.68
N ASN A 30 -3.13 -0.96 7.49
CA ASN A 30 -2.14 -1.29 6.46
C ASN A 30 -0.89 -0.42 6.59
N ARG A 31 -0.33 -0.36 7.79
CA ARG A 31 0.87 0.42 8.14
C ARG A 31 1.87 -0.44 8.89
N VAL A 32 3.14 -0.30 8.52
CA VAL A 32 4.26 -0.77 9.34
C VAL A 32 4.97 0.45 9.91
N SER A 33 5.28 0.38 11.20
CA SER A 33 6.01 1.43 11.90
C SER A 33 7.23 0.85 12.60
N ALA A 34 8.33 1.56 12.57
CA ALA A 34 9.56 1.16 13.24
C ALA A 34 10.32 2.37 13.78
N VAL A 35 11.13 2.13 14.81
CA VAL A 35 12.05 3.11 15.37
C VAL A 35 13.48 2.68 15.07
N PHE A 36 14.24 3.52 14.39
CA PHE A 36 15.63 3.29 14.03
C PHE A 36 16.56 4.08 14.95
N GLY A 37 17.42 3.37 15.63
CA GLY A 37 18.47 3.96 16.51
C GLY A 37 19.78 4.24 15.79
N LEU A 38 20.03 3.55 14.69
CA LEU A 38 21.23 3.69 13.85
C LEU A 38 20.79 3.79 12.38
N ALA A 39 21.64 4.40 11.56
CA ALA A 39 21.46 4.36 10.11
C ALA A 39 21.79 2.93 9.63
N GLU A 40 20.76 2.20 9.29
CA GLU A 40 20.81 0.78 8.96
C GLU A 40 20.78 0.55 7.45
N ASP A 41 20.84 -0.72 7.07
CA ASP A 41 20.68 -1.19 5.70
C ASP A 41 19.32 -0.78 5.11
N ALA A 42 19.23 -0.83 3.81
CA ALA A 42 18.02 -0.46 3.08
C ALA A 42 16.80 -1.29 3.52
N ILE A 43 15.68 -0.61 3.66
CA ILE A 43 14.37 -1.20 3.89
C ILE A 43 13.69 -1.46 2.56
N PHE A 44 13.03 -2.60 2.45
CA PHE A 44 12.17 -2.96 1.33
C PHE A 44 10.72 -3.04 1.82
N ALA A 45 9.82 -2.35 1.13
CA ALA A 45 8.40 -2.46 1.34
C ALA A 45 7.72 -2.84 0.04
N PHE A 46 6.75 -3.73 0.13
CA PHE A 46 5.94 -4.19 -0.98
C PHE A 46 4.47 -4.11 -0.59
N ALA A 47 3.63 -3.61 -1.47
CA ALA A 47 2.19 -3.54 -1.28
C ALA A 47 1.46 -4.10 -2.50
N GLN A 48 0.35 -4.79 -2.28
CA GLN A 48 -0.51 -5.27 -3.36
C GLN A 48 -1.98 -5.09 -3.02
N SER A 49 -2.78 -4.88 -4.05
CA SER A 49 -4.24 -4.80 -3.93
C SER A 49 -4.94 -5.17 -5.21
N LYS A 50 -6.17 -5.64 -5.09
CA LYS A 50 -7.10 -5.76 -6.20
C LYS A 50 -8.02 -4.55 -6.24
N THR A 51 -8.11 -3.93 -7.41
CA THR A 51 -8.96 -2.77 -7.64
C THR A 51 -9.88 -2.98 -8.83
N PHE A 52 -11.00 -2.28 -8.84
CA PHE A 52 -11.98 -2.28 -9.92
C PHE A 52 -12.32 -0.84 -10.26
N SER A 53 -12.32 -0.50 -11.52
CA SER A 53 -12.93 0.73 -12.02
C SER A 53 -13.33 0.52 -13.47
N PRO A 54 -14.59 0.70 -13.84
CA PRO A 54 -15.01 0.58 -15.22
C PRO A 54 -14.57 1.76 -16.09
N THR A 55 -14.22 2.89 -15.52
CA THR A 55 -14.02 4.14 -16.27
C THR A 55 -12.62 4.74 -16.15
N SER A 56 -11.80 4.31 -15.20
CA SER A 56 -10.53 4.99 -14.94
C SER A 56 -9.48 4.06 -14.35
N TYR A 57 -8.37 4.66 -13.96
CA TYR A 57 -7.26 3.98 -13.32
C TYR A 57 -7.29 4.12 -11.80
N SER A 58 -6.63 3.18 -11.16
CA SER A 58 -6.22 3.28 -9.76
C SER A 58 -4.76 2.89 -9.61
N GLU A 59 -4.09 3.46 -8.65
CA GLU A 59 -2.69 3.18 -8.34
C GLU A 59 -2.57 2.70 -6.90
N VAL A 60 -1.86 1.61 -6.70
CA VAL A 60 -1.42 1.17 -5.38
C VAL A 60 -0.01 1.70 -5.15
N GLY A 61 0.22 2.27 -3.99
CA GLY A 61 1.51 2.88 -3.64
C GLY A 61 1.86 2.72 -2.18
N ILE A 62 3.02 3.21 -1.81
CA ILE A 62 3.52 3.25 -0.44
C ILE A 62 3.85 4.69 -0.08
N GLY A 63 3.25 5.21 0.98
CA GLY A 63 3.63 6.47 1.59
C GLY A 63 4.70 6.24 2.66
N PHE A 64 5.87 6.82 2.49
CA PHE A 64 6.91 6.82 3.51
C PHE A 64 6.80 8.09 4.33
N ASN A 65 6.53 7.95 5.62
CA ASN A 65 6.25 9.06 6.53
C ASN A 65 5.17 10.03 6.02
N SER A 66 4.26 9.53 5.20
CA SER A 66 3.19 10.31 4.57
C SER A 66 1.90 9.50 4.46
N ILE A 67 0.78 10.19 4.61
CA ILE A 67 -0.58 9.67 4.39
C ILE A 67 -1.28 10.37 3.22
N THR A 68 -0.59 11.26 2.53
CA THR A 68 -1.14 12.08 1.42
C THR A 68 -0.31 12.01 0.15
N ALA A 69 0.89 11.43 0.22
CA ALA A 69 1.78 11.28 -0.92
C ALA A 69 2.39 9.88 -0.96
N MET A 70 2.49 9.33 -2.16
CA MET A 70 3.18 8.08 -2.42
C MET A 70 4.67 8.34 -2.64
N SER A 71 5.50 7.36 -2.28
CA SER A 71 6.94 7.33 -2.48
C SER A 71 7.36 5.96 -3.04
N GLY A 72 8.47 5.91 -3.74
CA GLY A 72 8.94 4.68 -4.39
C GLY A 72 8.27 4.42 -5.74
N LEU A 73 8.44 3.21 -6.25
CA LEU A 73 7.79 2.76 -7.48
C LEU A 73 6.36 2.34 -7.17
N HIS A 74 5.42 2.83 -7.94
CA HIS A 74 4.02 2.43 -7.87
C HIS A 74 3.52 2.08 -9.27
N THR A 75 2.62 1.13 -9.34
CA THR A 75 2.05 0.70 -10.62
C THR A 75 0.62 1.19 -10.71
N GLY A 76 0.38 2.02 -11.73
CA GLY A 76 -0.97 2.40 -12.15
C GLY A 76 -1.66 1.23 -12.84
N ILE A 77 -2.90 0.99 -12.50
CA ILE A 77 -3.71 -0.05 -13.10
C ILE A 77 -4.91 0.59 -13.76
N HIS A 78 -5.07 0.30 -15.03
CA HIS A 78 -6.35 0.47 -15.70
C HIS A 78 -7.19 -0.77 -15.40
N SER A 79 -8.08 -0.68 -14.44
CA SER A 79 -8.94 -1.80 -14.10
C SER A 79 -10.24 -1.72 -14.89
N GLY A 80 -10.45 -2.69 -15.77
CA GLY A 80 -11.78 -2.95 -16.32
C GLY A 80 -12.73 -3.52 -15.26
N SER A 81 -13.96 -3.86 -15.67
CA SER A 81 -15.02 -4.40 -14.82
C SER A 81 -14.65 -5.71 -14.07
N THR A 82 -13.59 -6.37 -14.45
CA THR A 82 -13.17 -7.65 -13.85
C THR A 82 -12.19 -7.51 -12.68
N GLY A 83 -11.72 -6.30 -12.42
CA GLY A 83 -10.71 -6.02 -11.41
C GLY A 83 -9.31 -6.52 -11.78
N MET A 84 -8.31 -5.78 -11.40
CA MET A 84 -6.91 -6.12 -11.64
C MET A 84 -6.08 -5.98 -10.35
N TRP A 85 -5.00 -6.75 -10.26
CA TRP A 85 -4.02 -6.63 -9.21
C TRP A 85 -3.04 -5.52 -9.52
N GLY A 86 -2.86 -4.61 -8.57
CA GLY A 86 -1.80 -3.64 -8.54
C GLY A 86 -0.80 -3.93 -7.45
N HIS A 87 0.41 -3.51 -7.67
CA HIS A 87 1.46 -3.61 -6.67
C HIS A 87 2.36 -2.38 -6.71
N ALA A 88 2.97 -2.13 -5.58
CA ALA A 88 3.99 -1.13 -5.40
C ALA A 88 5.14 -1.72 -4.61
N ASP A 89 6.34 -1.32 -4.96
CA ASP A 89 7.53 -1.67 -4.23
C ASP A 89 8.42 -0.44 -4.03
N GLY A 90 9.12 -0.41 -2.92
CA GLY A 90 10.03 0.67 -2.59
C GLY A 90 11.26 0.15 -1.86
N ARG A 91 12.41 0.61 -2.32
CA ARG A 91 13.66 0.48 -1.58
C ARG A 91 14.00 1.83 -0.94
N TYR A 92 14.05 1.84 0.37
CA TYR A 92 14.37 3.02 1.17
C TYR A 92 15.80 2.86 1.67
N ALA A 93 16.75 3.40 0.90
CA ALA A 93 18.19 3.22 1.13
C ALA A 93 18.71 3.99 2.35
N THR A 94 18.03 5.06 2.72
CA THR A 94 18.34 5.87 3.90
C THR A 94 17.05 6.12 4.67
N VAL A 95 16.94 5.51 5.83
CA VAL A 95 15.83 5.74 6.74
C VAL A 95 16.30 6.70 7.83
N ALA A 96 15.52 7.73 8.10
CA ALA A 96 15.86 8.69 9.15
C ALA A 96 15.90 8.01 10.53
N LEU A 97 16.79 8.48 11.41
CA LEU A 97 16.79 8.04 12.80
C LEU A 97 15.48 8.42 13.49
N GLY A 98 15.03 7.58 14.38
CA GLY A 98 13.79 7.79 15.12
C GLY A 98 12.62 7.02 14.52
N PHE A 99 11.41 7.54 14.75
CA PHE A 99 10.17 6.90 14.31
C PHE A 99 9.94 7.09 12.81
N ASN A 100 9.70 5.99 12.11
CA ASN A 100 9.33 6.00 10.70
C ASN A 100 8.14 5.06 10.48
N PHE A 101 7.36 5.35 9.43
CA PHE A 101 6.28 4.47 9.02
C PHE A 101 6.17 4.36 7.49
N TRP A 102 5.65 3.22 7.06
CA TRP A 102 5.27 2.92 5.68
C TRP A 102 3.78 2.60 5.66
N GLN A 103 3.05 3.36 4.90
CA GLN A 103 1.60 3.26 4.76
C GLN A 103 1.24 2.78 3.37
N MET A 104 0.43 1.71 3.27
CA MET A 104 -0.18 1.36 2.00
C MET A 104 -1.16 2.44 1.57
N MET A 105 -1.06 2.87 0.32
CA MET A 105 -1.80 3.99 -0.25
C MET A 105 -2.57 3.56 -1.49
N ILE A 106 -3.65 4.27 -1.78
CA ILE A 106 -4.39 4.21 -3.04
C ILE A 106 -4.48 5.60 -3.64
N SER A 107 -4.32 5.70 -4.96
CA SER A 107 -4.66 6.88 -5.75
C SER A 107 -5.68 6.51 -6.80
N THR A 108 -6.69 7.32 -6.98
CA THR A 108 -7.80 7.05 -7.89
C THR A 108 -8.01 8.20 -8.86
N GLY A 109 -8.21 7.88 -10.13
CA GLY A 109 -8.52 8.83 -11.20
C GLY A 109 -10.03 9.02 -11.45
N ALA A 110 -10.89 8.32 -10.71
CA ALA A 110 -12.34 8.40 -10.83
C ALA A 110 -13.04 8.15 -9.49
N THR A 111 -14.35 8.37 -9.48
CA THR A 111 -15.20 8.20 -8.30
C THR A 111 -15.87 6.83 -8.20
N ASP A 112 -15.64 5.95 -9.15
CA ASP A 112 -16.25 4.62 -9.24
C ASP A 112 -15.26 3.48 -8.91
N VAL A 113 -14.11 3.80 -8.34
CA VAL A 113 -13.10 2.82 -7.96
C VAL A 113 -13.56 2.04 -6.74
N GLN A 114 -13.49 0.72 -6.83
CA GLN A 114 -13.64 -0.18 -5.69
C GLN A 114 -12.30 -0.84 -5.38
N ILE A 115 -12.01 -0.99 -4.11
CA ILE A 115 -10.83 -1.68 -3.61
C ILE A 115 -11.26 -2.89 -2.79
N ALA A 116 -10.54 -3.99 -2.93
CA ALA A 116 -10.83 -5.22 -2.21
C ALA A 116 -9.68 -5.55 -1.23
N GLY A 117 -10.01 -5.80 0.01
CA GLY A 117 -9.07 -6.24 1.03
C GLY A 117 -8.88 -7.76 1.00
N VAL A 118 -9.97 -8.50 1.18
CA VAL A 118 -9.99 -9.95 1.10
C VAL A 118 -10.95 -10.35 0.00
N TRP A 119 -10.45 -11.03 -1.04
CA TRP A 119 -11.28 -11.39 -2.19
C TRP A 119 -11.89 -12.79 -2.07
N SER A 120 -11.19 -13.72 -1.52
CA SER A 120 -11.69 -15.06 -1.21
C SER A 120 -10.76 -15.78 -0.21
N THR A 121 -11.20 -16.91 0.29
CA THR A 121 -10.41 -17.75 1.20
C THR A 121 -9.17 -18.38 0.55
N ILE A 122 -9.00 -18.26 -0.75
CA ILE A 122 -7.93 -18.92 -1.52
C ILE A 122 -7.00 -17.91 -2.17
N ASP A 123 -7.45 -16.68 -2.40
CA ASP A 123 -6.68 -15.67 -3.13
C ASP A 123 -5.87 -14.76 -2.21
N ALA A 124 -4.77 -14.25 -2.75
CA ALA A 124 -3.94 -13.31 -2.05
C ALA A 124 -4.74 -12.08 -1.59
N ALA A 125 -4.61 -11.76 -0.34
CA ALA A 125 -5.24 -10.59 0.24
C ALA A 125 -4.50 -9.31 -0.16
N SER A 126 -5.22 -8.19 -0.17
CA SER A 126 -4.58 -6.89 -0.21
C SER A 126 -3.81 -6.65 1.09
N GLY A 127 -2.60 -6.16 0.98
CA GLY A 127 -1.77 -5.95 2.15
C GLY A 127 -0.40 -5.40 1.81
N MET A 128 0.41 -5.24 2.83
CA MET A 128 1.78 -4.74 2.70
C MET A 128 2.75 -5.67 3.43
N GLU A 129 3.86 -5.95 2.78
CA GLU A 129 5.00 -6.67 3.34
C GLU A 129 6.18 -5.71 3.50
N PHE A 130 6.89 -5.87 4.58
CA PHE A 130 8.04 -5.07 4.95
C PHE A 130 9.21 -5.99 5.29
N ARG A 131 10.37 -5.70 4.74
CA ARG A 131 11.61 -6.44 5.01
C ARG A 131 12.77 -5.47 5.24
N GLY A 132 13.53 -5.71 6.29
CA GLY A 132 14.72 -4.93 6.61
C GLY A 132 15.63 -5.63 7.59
N ARG A 133 16.83 -5.11 7.70
CA ARG A 133 17.76 -5.40 8.80
C ARG A 133 17.65 -4.32 9.84
N MET A 134 17.65 -4.68 11.09
CA MET A 134 17.82 -3.78 12.24
C MET A 134 18.89 -4.32 13.15
#